data_3d74c3482615727b465a30fdef316196
#
_entry.id   3d74c3482615727b465a30fdef316196
#
_cell.length_a   1.000
_cell.length_b   1.000
_cell.length_c   1.000
_cell.angle_alpha   90.00
_cell.angle_beta   90.00
_cell.angle_gamma   90.00
#
_symmetry.space_group_name_H-M   'P 1'
#
loop_
_entity.id
_entity.type
_entity.pdbx_description
1 polymer ?
#
loop_
_entity_poly.entity_id
_entity_poly.type
_entity_poly.pdbx_seq_one_letter_code
_entity_poly.pdbx_strand_id
1 'polypeptide(L)' 'MNPHALTAAHRSLPLGSKVKVTNRRNGRTVVVRINDRGPFIRGRIVDLSRAAARALGFVQAGHTPVCLANLQ' A
#
# COMPACT_ATOMS: atom_id res chain seq x y z
N MET A 1 1.15 -5.14 -11.81
CA MET A 1 1.97 -4.73 -10.64
C MET A 1 3.07 -5.76 -10.42
N ASN A 2 4.30 -5.31 -10.27
CA ASN A 2 5.41 -6.22 -9.97
C ASN A 2 5.36 -6.61 -8.48
N PRO A 3 5.20 -7.90 -8.14
CA PRO A 3 5.08 -8.30 -6.73
C PRO A 3 6.37 -8.10 -5.93
N HIS A 4 7.51 -7.90 -6.60
CA HIS A 4 8.79 -7.71 -5.92
C HIS A 4 9.15 -6.25 -5.73
N ALA A 5 8.39 -5.32 -6.32
CA ALA A 5 8.62 -3.89 -6.17
C ALA A 5 7.75 -3.33 -5.06
N LEU A 6 8.20 -2.26 -4.42
CA LEU A 6 7.43 -1.57 -3.39
C LEU A 6 6.47 -0.60 -4.06
N THR A 7 5.34 -1.13 -4.50
CA THR A 7 4.33 -0.39 -5.25
C THR A 7 2.95 -0.65 -4.67
N ALA A 8 1.99 0.17 -5.09
CA ALA A 8 0.62 0.03 -4.65
C ALA A 8 -0.34 0.59 -5.70
N ALA A 9 -1.60 0.16 -5.60
CA ALA A 9 -2.70 0.73 -6.35
C ALA A 9 -3.53 1.61 -5.43
N HIS A 10 -3.97 2.75 -5.92
CA HIS A 10 -4.84 3.67 -5.20
C HIS A 10 -5.83 4.28 -6.19
N ARG A 11 -7.04 4.57 -5.71
CA ARG A 11 -8.10 5.02 -6.61
C ARG A 11 -7.90 6.43 -7.14
N SER A 12 -7.28 7.30 -6.37
CA SER A 12 -7.24 8.73 -6.72
C SER A 12 -5.86 9.39 -6.64
N LEU A 13 -4.94 8.86 -5.85
CA LEU A 13 -3.61 9.46 -5.75
C LEU A 13 -2.91 9.44 -7.12
N PRO A 14 -2.17 10.49 -7.47
CA PRO A 14 -1.52 10.55 -8.77
C PRO A 14 -0.58 9.37 -9.00
N LEU A 15 -0.59 8.83 -10.20
CA LEU A 15 0.35 7.78 -10.59
C LEU A 15 1.77 8.34 -10.48
N GLY A 16 2.66 7.54 -9.88
CA GLY A 16 4.03 7.97 -9.63
C GLY A 16 4.26 8.61 -8.28
N SER A 17 3.19 8.92 -7.54
CA SER A 17 3.36 9.54 -6.22
C SER A 17 3.95 8.53 -5.24
N LYS A 18 4.70 9.05 -4.28
CA LYS A 18 5.27 8.26 -3.19
C LYS A 18 4.42 8.42 -1.96
N VAL A 19 4.13 7.31 -1.30
CA VAL A 19 3.25 7.29 -0.14
C VAL A 19 3.90 6.46 0.95
N LYS A 20 3.94 7.00 2.16
CA LYS A 20 4.36 6.26 3.34
C LYS A 20 3.16 5.51 3.89
N VAL A 21 3.27 4.21 3.97
CA VAL A 21 2.21 3.34 4.48
C VAL A 21 2.64 2.82 5.84
N THR A 22 1.80 2.99 6.84
CA THR A 22 2.07 2.51 8.20
C THR A 22 1.05 1.45 8.57
N ASN A 23 1.53 0.28 8.99
CA ASN A 23 0.68 -0.77 9.52
C ASN A 23 0.36 -0.42 10.98
N ARG A 24 -0.90 -0.12 11.25
CA ARG A 24 -1.32 0.35 12.57
C ARG A 24 -1.27 -0.73 13.64
N ARG A 25 -1.15 -1.99 13.25
CA ARG A 25 -1.09 -3.10 14.22
C ARG A 25 0.30 -3.27 14.81
N ASN A 26 1.35 -3.04 14.03
CA ASN A 26 2.72 -3.30 14.48
C ASN A 26 3.65 -2.09 14.35
N GLY A 27 3.16 -0.97 13.80
CA GLY A 27 3.96 0.23 13.64
C GLY A 27 4.97 0.21 12.50
N ARG A 28 5.03 -0.88 11.73
CA ARG A 28 5.95 -0.94 10.60
C ARG A 28 5.52 0.02 9.49
N THR A 29 6.50 0.57 8.79
CA THR A 29 6.25 1.51 7.70
C THR A 29 7.00 1.09 6.46
N VAL A 30 6.46 1.48 5.30
CA VAL A 30 7.13 1.30 4.02
C VAL A 30 6.71 2.44 3.10
N VAL A 31 7.64 2.89 2.24
CA VAL A 31 7.32 3.88 1.22
C VAL A 31 7.08 3.14 -0.09
N VAL A 32 5.93 3.39 -0.70
CA VAL A 32 5.54 2.75 -1.94
C VAL A 32 5.29 3.80 -3.02
N ARG A 33 5.37 3.36 -4.27
CA ARG A 33 5.00 4.20 -5.41
C ARG A 33 3.63 3.76 -5.90
N ILE A 34 2.74 4.71 -6.13
CA ILE A 34 1.44 4.43 -6.72
C ILE A 34 1.63 4.26 -8.23
N ASN A 35 1.38 3.05 -8.73
CA ASN A 35 1.58 2.77 -10.15
C ASN A 35 0.35 2.13 -10.81
N ASP A 36 -0.78 2.08 -10.10
CA ASP A 36 -1.97 1.44 -10.63
C ASP A 36 -3.21 2.04 -9.98
N ARG A 37 -4.37 1.75 -10.54
CA ARG A 37 -5.67 2.19 -10.03
C ARG A 37 -6.40 1.02 -9.37
N GLY A 38 -7.12 1.33 -8.31
CA GLY A 38 -7.86 0.37 -7.49
C GLY A 38 -7.46 0.50 -6.04
N PRO A 39 -7.92 -0.38 -5.17
CA PRO A 39 -8.94 -1.39 -5.43
C PRO A 39 -10.34 -0.77 -5.54
N PHE A 40 -11.21 -1.46 -6.26
CA PHE A 40 -12.60 -1.00 -6.41
C PHE A 40 -13.54 -1.85 -5.55
N ILE A 41 -13.01 -2.37 -4.48
CA ILE A 41 -13.75 -3.17 -3.50
C ILE A 41 -14.09 -2.29 -2.32
N ARG A 42 -15.35 -2.30 -1.91
CA ARG A 42 -15.82 -1.50 -0.79
C ARG A 42 -14.99 -1.78 0.46
N GLY A 43 -14.61 -0.72 1.17
CA GLY A 43 -13.86 -0.82 2.41
C GLY A 43 -12.35 -0.90 2.24
N ARG A 44 -11.86 -0.97 1.00
CA ARG A 44 -10.43 -0.97 0.72
C ARG A 44 -10.05 0.31 -0.01
N ILE A 45 -8.95 0.93 0.43
CA ILE A 45 -8.49 2.21 -0.13
C ILE A 45 -7.15 2.07 -0.85
N VAL A 46 -6.40 1.03 -0.57
CA VAL A 46 -5.08 0.82 -1.17
C VAL A 46 -4.87 -0.67 -1.35
N ASP A 47 -4.18 -1.04 -2.42
CA ASP A 47 -3.82 -2.42 -2.69
C ASP A 47 -2.30 -2.47 -2.87
N LEU A 48 -1.63 -3.13 -1.93
CA LEU A 48 -0.17 -3.13 -1.88
C LEU A 48 0.40 -4.31 -2.66
N SER A 49 1.59 -4.11 -3.24
CA SER A 49 2.35 -5.21 -3.80
C SER A 49 2.68 -6.22 -2.71
N ARG A 50 3.01 -7.45 -3.11
CA ARG A 50 3.38 -8.47 -2.16
C ARG A 50 4.61 -8.06 -1.34
N ALA A 51 5.60 -7.44 -1.98
CA ALA A 51 6.80 -6.97 -1.29
C ALA A 51 6.46 -5.91 -0.24
N ALA A 52 5.57 -4.98 -0.58
CA ALA A 52 5.15 -3.94 0.37
C ALA A 52 4.39 -4.55 1.55
N ALA A 53 3.45 -5.46 1.27
CA ALA A 53 2.69 -6.12 2.33
C ALA A 53 3.61 -6.93 3.24
N ARG A 54 4.59 -7.60 2.66
CA ARG A 54 5.57 -8.37 3.42
C ARG A 54 6.40 -7.46 4.32
N ALA A 55 6.83 -6.32 3.82
CA ALA A 55 7.58 -5.35 4.60
C ALA A 55 6.76 -4.83 5.78
N LEU A 56 5.44 -4.74 5.61
CA LEU A 56 4.53 -4.32 6.69
C LEU A 56 4.10 -5.48 7.59
N GLY A 57 4.41 -6.72 7.22
CA GLY A 57 4.17 -7.88 8.07
C GLY A 57 2.75 -8.43 8.02
N PHE A 58 1.99 -8.28 6.93
CA PHE A 58 0.61 -8.75 6.91
C PHE A 58 0.19 -9.56 5.68
N VAL A 59 1.14 -10.12 4.94
CA VAL A 59 0.82 -10.91 3.74
C VAL A 59 -0.21 -12.00 4.05
N GLN A 60 -0.03 -12.66 5.18
CA GLN A 60 -0.90 -13.78 5.57
C GLN A 60 -2.29 -13.33 5.98
N ALA A 61 -2.41 -12.12 6.48
CA ALA A 61 -3.68 -11.61 6.96
C ALA A 61 -4.60 -11.13 5.83
N GLY A 62 -4.07 -10.90 4.64
CA GLY A 62 -4.82 -10.41 3.50
C GLY A 62 -5.08 -8.92 3.55
N HIS A 63 -5.46 -8.38 4.69
CA HIS A 63 -5.63 -6.95 4.88
C HIS A 63 -5.39 -6.56 6.32
N THR A 64 -5.08 -5.29 6.54
CA THR A 64 -4.84 -4.77 7.87
C THR A 64 -5.08 -3.26 7.86
N PRO A 65 -5.42 -2.65 9.00
CA PRO A 65 -5.55 -1.20 9.04
C PRO A 65 -4.20 -0.53 8.80
N VAL A 66 -4.19 0.43 7.89
CA VAL A 66 -2.98 1.19 7.56
C VAL A 66 -3.29 2.67 7.53
N CYS A 67 -2.24 3.47 7.74
CA CYS A 67 -2.28 4.91 7.55
C CYS A 67 -1.45 5.26 6.33
N LEU A 68 -1.96 6.20 5.54
CA LEU A 68 -1.26 6.68 4.34
C LEU A 68 -0.84 8.12 4.56
N ALA A 69 0.41 8.43 4.23
CA ALA A 69 0.92 9.80 4.23
C ALA A 69 1.56 10.06 2.88
N ASN A 70 1.02 11.02 2.14
CA ASN A 70 1.55 11.39 0.85
C ASN A 70 2.83 12.18 1.05
N LEU A 71 3.92 11.73 0.42
CA LEU A 71 5.24 12.34 0.53
C LEU A 71 5.53 13.33 -0.60
N GLN A 72 4.59 13.50 -1.52
CA GLN A 72 4.72 14.44 -2.63
C GLN A 72 4.09 15.76 -2.31
#